data_580142f610168b80d4e40757bdacfec6
#
_entry.id   580142f610168b80d4e40757bdacfec6
#
_cell.length_a   1.000
_cell.length_b   1.000
_cell.length_c   1.000
_cell.angle_alpha   90.00
_cell.angle_beta   90.00
_cell.angle_gamma   90.00
#
_symmetry.space_group_name_H-M   'P 1'
#
loop_
_entity.id
_entity.type
_entity.pdbx_description
1 polymer ?
#
loop_
_entity_poly.entity_id
_entity_poly.type
_entity_poly.pdbx_seq_one_letter_code
_entity_poly.pdbx_strand_id
1 'polypeptide(L)'
;VGKEKVAKQLTRDELIKEFNKKFKGKVIGRASTDRSLTDQKWLGTGIFAVDYATGGGVPIGRITGFYGRKSCGKTSLALRAIAASQHYCKKCQEPMAELPRKMYRCPGCGFRGEKEGVFCPDCLETKGKDDKPVESPLVDMGDHAFECAVCKTYEPMETMYLDAEGTWDNRWAAANGVNCHYVFVASVECAEQAGDIAGQMLRCGECDLMVIDTIAHLTPSIEIQETLEKMQMGIQARLTNKILRMIMSALQHAKERKPTVIILNQVRLKIGMMYGDPETKPGGMGQEFVTSVDLKMWSGKYEKDTAGNTLNVVLNFRVVKNKCGVAQQGGNFRLWLRSVTTEDNKVHRVGDTDEREVVMGYALKQGLFGESPKWNYAGEKFKNQDEVVQFVLNNPPVYEKVKAQLMGGLLGTIASDEEALELPDPDGD
;
A
#
# COMPACT_ATOMS: atom_id res chain seq x y z
N VAL A 1 24.71 10.76 61.83
CA VAL A 1 23.68 11.50 61.13
C VAL A 1 24.09 11.46 59.65
N GLY A 2 23.59 10.48 58.90
CA GLY A 2 23.84 10.36 57.48
C GLY A 2 23.08 11.45 56.71
N LYS A 3 23.80 12.21 55.89
CA LYS A 3 23.19 13.13 54.92
C LYS A 3 22.57 12.28 53.81
N GLU A 4 21.25 12.14 53.77
CA GLU A 4 20.53 11.67 52.59
C GLU A 4 20.88 12.61 51.43
N LYS A 5 21.52 12.06 50.40
CA LYS A 5 21.69 12.73 49.10
C LYS A 5 20.31 12.82 48.48
N VAL A 6 19.69 13.99 48.55
CA VAL A 6 18.51 14.30 47.75
C VAL A 6 18.88 14.06 46.27
N ALA A 7 18.29 13.06 45.63
CA ALA A 7 18.52 12.78 44.23
C ALA A 7 18.13 14.02 43.42
N LYS A 8 19.08 14.57 42.66
CA LYS A 8 18.85 15.73 41.79
C LYS A 8 17.73 15.37 40.81
N GLN A 9 16.62 16.10 40.88
CA GLN A 9 15.51 15.93 40.00
C GLN A 9 15.95 16.38 38.59
N LEU A 10 15.96 15.43 37.62
CA LEU A 10 16.36 15.71 36.25
C LEU A 10 15.33 16.63 35.60
N THR A 11 15.78 17.54 34.76
CA THR A 11 14.90 18.32 33.90
C THR A 11 14.28 17.45 32.80
N ARG A 12 13.17 17.93 32.22
CA ARG A 12 12.52 17.24 31.08
C ARG A 12 13.51 16.91 29.96
N ASP A 13 14.37 17.86 29.58
CA ASP A 13 15.31 17.70 28.48
C ASP A 13 16.45 16.71 28.82
N GLU A 14 16.89 16.67 30.07
CA GLU A 14 17.83 15.65 30.55
C GLU A 14 17.20 14.27 30.54
N LEU A 15 15.94 14.14 30.96
CA LEU A 15 15.19 12.86 30.86
C LEU A 15 15.01 12.40 29.42
N ILE A 16 14.66 13.30 28.51
CA ILE A 16 14.54 12.97 27.06
C ILE A 16 15.86 12.43 26.51
N LYS A 17 16.97 13.11 26.82
CA LYS A 17 18.31 12.67 26.41
C LYS A 17 18.65 11.30 27.01
N GLU A 18 18.35 11.09 28.28
CA GLU A 18 18.60 9.83 28.96
C GLU A 18 17.78 8.68 28.35
N PHE A 19 16.47 8.87 28.11
CA PHE A 19 15.62 7.87 27.50
C PHE A 19 16.06 7.55 26.07
N ASN A 20 16.34 8.54 25.23
CA ASN A 20 16.82 8.33 23.88
C ASN A 20 18.15 7.57 23.84
N LYS A 21 19.05 7.82 24.80
CA LYS A 21 20.30 7.06 24.99
C LYS A 21 20.04 5.64 25.48
N LYS A 22 19.19 5.48 26.50
CA LYS A 22 18.84 4.18 27.11
C LYS A 22 18.21 3.22 26.10
N PHE A 23 17.32 3.71 25.24
CA PHE A 23 16.61 2.90 24.24
C PHE A 23 17.31 2.87 22.89
N LYS A 24 18.53 3.40 22.77
CA LYS A 24 19.36 3.39 21.55
C LYS A 24 18.62 3.91 20.31
N GLY A 25 17.88 4.99 20.44
CA GLY A 25 17.13 5.59 19.36
C GLY A 25 16.38 6.84 19.78
N LYS A 26 15.82 7.54 18.80
CA LYS A 26 14.99 8.73 19.05
C LYS A 26 13.58 8.28 19.42
N VAL A 27 13.35 8.06 20.71
CA VAL A 27 12.08 7.56 21.26
C VAL A 27 11.16 8.70 21.68
N ILE A 28 11.76 9.84 22.07
CA ILE A 28 11.05 11.05 22.46
C ILE A 28 11.61 12.22 21.67
N GLY A 29 10.73 12.93 20.97
CA GLY A 29 11.05 14.13 20.22
C GLY A 29 9.91 15.14 20.30
N ARG A 30 10.17 16.37 19.87
CA ARG A 30 9.16 17.42 19.81
C ARG A 30 8.40 17.29 18.49
N ALA A 31 7.07 17.21 18.52
CA ALA A 31 6.23 16.96 17.34
C ALA A 31 6.48 17.98 16.21
N SER A 32 6.69 19.27 16.55
CA SER A 32 6.91 20.34 15.57
C SER A 32 8.25 20.24 14.80
N THR A 33 9.27 19.59 15.39
CA THR A 33 10.63 19.54 14.83
C THR A 33 11.07 18.14 14.44
N ASP A 34 10.35 17.13 14.88
CA ASP A 34 10.74 15.73 14.71
C ASP A 34 9.88 14.98 13.72
N ARG A 35 9.99 15.38 12.44
CA ARG A 35 9.23 14.80 11.33
C ARG A 35 9.39 13.28 11.23
N SER A 36 10.51 12.72 11.64
CA SER A 36 10.73 11.27 11.62
C SER A 36 9.75 10.48 12.52
N LEU A 37 9.21 11.13 13.56
CA LEU A 37 8.21 10.54 14.46
C LEU A 37 6.77 10.90 14.09
N THR A 38 6.56 11.97 13.36
CA THR A 38 5.22 12.56 13.12
C THR A 38 4.72 12.42 11.70
N ASP A 39 5.62 12.51 10.71
CA ASP A 39 5.20 12.50 9.31
C ASP A 39 4.78 11.10 8.85
N GLN A 40 3.56 10.98 8.38
CA GLN A 40 3.02 9.75 7.82
C GLN A 40 3.41 9.65 6.35
N LYS A 41 4.23 8.64 6.00
CA LYS A 41 4.48 8.25 4.61
C LYS A 41 3.37 7.37 4.08
N TRP A 42 3.11 7.47 2.79
CA TRP A 42 2.04 6.76 2.12
C TRP A 42 2.58 5.91 0.96
N LEU A 43 2.01 4.76 0.80
CA LEU A 43 2.20 3.87 -0.34
C LEU A 43 0.95 3.98 -1.23
N GLY A 44 1.08 4.51 -2.43
CA GLY A 44 -0.02 4.54 -3.39
C GLY A 44 -0.54 3.14 -3.70
N THR A 45 -1.83 3.00 -3.91
CA THR A 45 -2.43 1.72 -4.29
C THR A 45 -2.41 1.47 -5.79
N GLY A 46 -1.98 2.46 -6.59
CA GLY A 46 -2.10 2.44 -8.04
C GLY A 46 -3.54 2.62 -8.53
N ILE A 47 -4.47 2.99 -7.64
CA ILE A 47 -5.86 3.34 -7.94
C ILE A 47 -6.11 4.75 -7.40
N PHE A 48 -6.10 5.74 -8.29
CA PHE A 48 -6.21 7.16 -7.92
C PHE A 48 -7.40 7.44 -6.99
N ALA A 49 -8.58 6.87 -7.26
CA ALA A 49 -9.77 7.09 -6.44
C ALA A 49 -9.56 6.65 -4.98
N VAL A 50 -8.85 5.53 -4.77
CA VAL A 50 -8.54 5.01 -3.43
C VAL A 50 -7.50 5.89 -2.75
N ASP A 51 -6.44 6.24 -3.48
CA ASP A 51 -5.35 7.09 -2.96
C ASP A 51 -5.89 8.47 -2.56
N TYR A 52 -6.74 9.04 -3.40
CA TYR A 52 -7.44 10.30 -3.12
C TYR A 52 -8.32 10.21 -1.87
N ALA A 53 -9.17 9.18 -1.77
CA ALA A 53 -10.11 9.04 -0.66
C ALA A 53 -9.43 8.71 0.69
N THR A 54 -8.25 8.12 0.67
CA THR A 54 -7.47 7.81 1.89
C THR A 54 -6.51 8.92 2.30
N GLY A 55 -6.16 9.83 1.38
CA GLY A 55 -5.15 10.86 1.57
C GLY A 55 -3.73 10.42 1.21
N GLY A 56 -3.59 9.38 0.35
CA GLY A 56 -2.29 8.92 -0.15
C GLY A 56 -2.17 7.41 -0.40
N GLY A 57 -3.22 6.63 -0.12
CA GLY A 57 -3.22 5.18 -0.31
C GLY A 57 -3.14 4.38 0.99
N VAL A 58 -2.11 3.56 1.13
CA VAL A 58 -1.85 2.73 2.32
C VAL A 58 -0.78 3.40 3.19
N PRO A 59 -1.04 3.67 4.48
CA PRO A 59 -0.06 4.32 5.34
C PRO A 59 1.10 3.37 5.66
N ILE A 60 2.33 3.78 5.34
CA ILE A 60 3.55 3.00 5.59
C ILE A 60 3.76 2.82 7.09
N GLY A 61 4.16 1.62 7.50
CA GLY A 61 4.39 1.27 8.89
C GLY A 61 3.12 0.96 9.68
N ARG A 62 1.97 0.80 9.01
CA ARG A 62 0.68 0.57 9.64
C ARG A 62 -0.05 -0.61 9.02
N ILE A 63 -1.18 -0.98 9.62
CA ILE A 63 -2.05 -2.03 9.12
C ILE A 63 -3.26 -1.40 8.43
N THR A 64 -3.53 -1.81 7.19
CA THR A 64 -4.70 -1.43 6.42
C THR A 64 -5.57 -2.65 6.16
N GLY A 65 -6.86 -2.53 6.35
CA GLY A 65 -7.85 -3.59 6.09
C GLY A 65 -8.64 -3.33 4.81
N PHE A 66 -8.68 -4.30 3.90
CA PHE A 66 -9.63 -4.33 2.78
C PHE A 66 -10.66 -5.42 3.06
N TYR A 67 -11.93 -5.06 3.15
CA TYR A 67 -12.96 -6.02 3.47
C TYR A 67 -14.23 -5.83 2.64
N GLY A 68 -14.97 -6.90 2.48
CA GLY A 68 -16.20 -6.94 1.70
C GLY A 68 -16.61 -8.34 1.36
N ARG A 69 -17.68 -8.51 0.62
CA ARG A 69 -18.19 -9.81 0.18
C ARG A 69 -17.21 -10.49 -0.78
N LYS A 70 -17.44 -11.77 -1.08
CA LYS A 70 -16.70 -12.49 -2.11
C LYS A 70 -16.80 -11.76 -3.45
N SER A 71 -15.72 -11.81 -4.24
CA SER A 71 -15.65 -11.24 -5.60
C SER A 71 -15.89 -9.72 -5.70
N CYS A 72 -15.60 -8.96 -4.63
CA CYS A 72 -15.68 -7.49 -4.64
C CYS A 72 -14.35 -6.78 -4.91
N GLY A 73 -13.35 -7.47 -5.47
CA GLY A 73 -12.08 -6.87 -5.94
C GLY A 73 -11.01 -6.65 -4.87
N LYS A 74 -11.13 -7.21 -3.66
CA LYS A 74 -10.13 -7.05 -2.58
C LYS A 74 -8.73 -7.50 -3.01
N THR A 75 -8.62 -8.72 -3.54
CA THR A 75 -7.35 -9.28 -4.03
C THR A 75 -6.79 -8.43 -5.18
N SER A 76 -7.62 -7.98 -6.12
CA SER A 76 -7.17 -7.11 -7.22
C SER A 76 -6.64 -5.76 -6.71
N LEU A 77 -7.29 -5.13 -5.72
CA LEU A 77 -6.79 -3.91 -5.09
C LEU A 77 -5.47 -4.16 -4.35
N ALA A 78 -5.33 -5.29 -3.65
CA ALA A 78 -4.08 -5.66 -3.00
C ALA A 78 -2.96 -5.90 -4.01
N LEU A 79 -3.23 -6.58 -5.14
CA LEU A 79 -2.27 -6.77 -6.23
C LEU A 79 -1.84 -5.43 -6.85
N ARG A 80 -2.77 -4.48 -7.04
CA ARG A 80 -2.44 -3.13 -7.51
C ARG A 80 -1.55 -2.40 -6.49
N ALA A 81 -1.82 -2.51 -5.20
CA ALA A 81 -0.96 -1.94 -4.15
C ALA A 81 0.43 -2.61 -4.13
N ILE A 82 0.53 -3.92 -4.38
CA ILE A 82 1.81 -4.62 -4.56
C ILE A 82 2.55 -4.07 -5.78
N ALA A 83 1.89 -3.96 -6.93
CA ALA A 83 2.49 -3.39 -8.13
C ALA A 83 2.99 -1.96 -7.89
N ALA A 84 2.20 -1.13 -7.24
CA ALA A 84 2.59 0.23 -6.87
C ALA A 84 3.79 0.25 -5.90
N SER A 85 3.86 -0.67 -4.92
CA SER A 85 4.97 -0.74 -3.96
C SER A 85 6.32 -1.02 -4.63
N GLN A 86 6.32 -1.71 -5.76
CA GLN A 86 7.52 -2.00 -6.55
C GLN A 86 8.12 -0.76 -7.22
N HIS A 87 7.42 0.38 -7.17
CA HIS A 87 7.89 1.70 -7.59
C HIS A 87 8.38 2.56 -6.40
N TYR A 88 8.53 1.95 -5.23
CA TYR A 88 9.09 2.59 -4.04
C TYR A 88 10.43 1.99 -3.66
N CYS A 89 11.34 2.83 -3.20
CA CYS A 89 12.67 2.42 -2.78
C CYS A 89 12.63 1.57 -1.51
N LYS A 90 13.24 0.40 -1.55
CA LYS A 90 13.37 -0.50 -0.40
C LYS A 90 14.05 0.18 0.81
N LYS A 91 15.06 1.03 0.58
CA LYS A 91 15.84 1.69 1.62
C LYS A 91 15.17 2.92 2.22
N CYS A 92 14.70 3.84 1.37
CA CYS A 92 14.18 5.15 1.81
C CYS A 92 12.67 5.16 1.99
N GLN A 93 11.96 4.18 1.42
CA GLN A 93 10.49 4.13 1.34
C GLN A 93 9.89 5.37 0.64
N GLU A 94 10.63 5.95 -0.29
CA GLU A 94 10.20 7.06 -1.14
C GLU A 94 9.91 6.55 -2.56
N PRO A 95 9.02 7.22 -3.31
CA PRO A 95 8.78 6.89 -4.71
C PRO A 95 10.07 6.95 -5.52
N MET A 96 10.22 6.03 -6.45
CA MET A 96 11.33 6.01 -7.40
C MET A 96 10.91 6.65 -8.73
N ALA A 97 11.82 7.39 -9.33
CA ALA A 97 11.60 7.95 -10.66
C ALA A 97 11.83 6.87 -11.73
N GLU A 98 10.94 6.81 -12.72
CA GLU A 98 11.11 5.98 -13.89
C GLU A 98 12.17 6.58 -14.80
N LEU A 99 13.13 5.77 -15.22
CA LEU A 99 14.16 6.13 -16.17
C LEU A 99 13.93 5.39 -17.49
N PRO A 100 13.94 6.08 -18.64
CA PRO A 100 13.73 5.45 -19.94
C PRO A 100 14.99 4.73 -20.43
N ARG A 101 15.41 3.66 -19.72
CA ARG A 101 16.60 2.88 -20.03
C ARG A 101 16.47 1.43 -19.58
N LYS A 102 17.09 0.53 -20.36
CA LYS A 102 17.12 -0.90 -20.03
C LYS A 102 18.01 -1.17 -18.83
N MET A 103 17.52 -2.00 -17.95
CA MET A 103 18.27 -2.46 -16.78
C MET A 103 18.39 -3.98 -16.79
N TYR A 104 19.55 -4.45 -16.37
CA TYR A 104 19.87 -5.86 -16.26
C TYR A 104 20.20 -6.21 -14.82
N ARG A 105 19.81 -7.40 -14.40
CA ARG A 105 20.09 -7.94 -13.06
C ARG A 105 20.87 -9.23 -13.17
N CYS A 106 21.87 -9.38 -12.29
CA CYS A 106 22.51 -10.66 -12.06
C CYS A 106 21.83 -11.44 -10.93
N PRO A 107 21.28 -12.63 -11.17
CA PRO A 107 20.71 -13.46 -10.10
C PRO A 107 21.76 -14.02 -9.13
N GLY A 108 23.03 -14.09 -9.56
CA GLY A 108 24.12 -14.65 -8.74
C GLY A 108 24.62 -13.70 -7.65
N CYS A 109 24.97 -12.46 -8.01
CA CYS A 109 25.52 -11.48 -7.06
C CYS A 109 24.61 -10.29 -6.77
N GLY A 110 23.45 -10.20 -7.44
CA GLY A 110 22.52 -9.08 -7.26
C GLY A 110 22.91 -7.81 -8.01
N PHE A 111 24.00 -7.83 -8.81
CA PHE A 111 24.35 -6.67 -9.66
C PHE A 111 23.15 -6.14 -10.43
N ARG A 112 23.03 -4.82 -10.51
CA ARG A 112 22.03 -4.11 -11.34
C ARG A 112 22.72 -2.98 -12.08
N GLY A 113 22.52 -2.90 -13.37
CA GLY A 113 23.16 -1.88 -14.20
C GLY A 113 22.63 -1.82 -15.62
N GLU A 114 23.04 -0.79 -16.34
CA GLU A 114 22.61 -0.51 -17.72
C GLU A 114 23.45 -1.29 -18.75
N LYS A 115 24.49 -1.98 -18.31
CA LYS A 115 25.38 -2.70 -19.24
C LYS A 115 24.64 -3.86 -19.88
N GLU A 116 24.43 -3.76 -21.17
CA GLU A 116 24.00 -4.87 -22.01
C GLU A 116 25.14 -5.89 -22.10
N GLY A 117 24.86 -7.15 -21.78
CA GLY A 117 25.84 -8.22 -21.84
C GLY A 117 25.18 -9.56 -21.57
N VAL A 118 25.82 -10.64 -22.03
CA VAL A 118 25.33 -12.00 -21.77
C VAL A 118 25.59 -12.40 -20.34
N PHE A 119 26.68 -11.90 -19.73
CA PHE A 119 27.13 -12.26 -18.38
C PHE A 119 27.38 -11.02 -17.51
N CYS A 120 27.20 -11.21 -16.21
CA CYS A 120 27.41 -10.18 -15.22
C CYS A 120 28.90 -9.78 -15.12
N PRO A 121 29.25 -8.48 -15.26
CA PRO A 121 30.63 -8.05 -15.14
C PRO A 121 31.26 -8.35 -13.78
N ASP A 122 30.52 -8.16 -12.69
CA ASP A 122 31.03 -8.39 -11.32
C ASP A 122 31.29 -9.87 -11.04
N CYS A 123 30.45 -10.77 -11.58
CA CYS A 123 30.67 -12.21 -11.45
C CYS A 123 31.85 -12.69 -12.31
N LEU A 124 32.07 -12.11 -13.48
CA LEU A 124 33.22 -12.44 -14.34
C LEU A 124 34.54 -12.05 -13.69
N GLU A 125 34.57 -11.05 -12.81
CA GLU A 125 35.76 -10.68 -12.03
C GLU A 125 35.96 -11.60 -10.82
N THR A 126 34.95 -12.41 -10.45
CA THR A 126 34.99 -13.33 -9.32
C THR A 126 35.48 -14.69 -9.79
N LYS A 127 36.51 -15.21 -9.13
CA LYS A 127 37.04 -16.57 -9.42
C LYS A 127 36.23 -17.63 -8.68
N GLY A 128 35.72 -18.59 -9.42
CA GLY A 128 35.06 -19.80 -8.89
C GLY A 128 36.03 -20.80 -8.29
N LYS A 129 35.50 -21.95 -7.84
CA LYS A 129 36.29 -23.03 -7.23
C LYS A 129 37.43 -23.59 -8.13
N ASP A 130 37.29 -23.45 -9.45
CA ASP A 130 38.25 -23.95 -10.46
C ASP A 130 39.12 -22.82 -11.05
N ASP A 131 39.24 -21.68 -10.37
CA ASP A 131 39.97 -20.49 -10.80
C ASP A 131 39.45 -19.88 -12.13
N LYS A 132 38.25 -20.30 -12.56
CA LYS A 132 37.56 -19.74 -13.76
C LYS A 132 36.61 -18.64 -13.37
N PRO A 133 36.34 -17.64 -14.27
CA PRO A 133 35.34 -16.65 -14.07
C PRO A 133 33.96 -17.26 -13.80
N VAL A 134 33.19 -16.67 -12.90
CA VAL A 134 31.81 -17.09 -12.64
C VAL A 134 30.90 -16.51 -13.70
N GLU A 135 30.38 -17.34 -14.59
CA GLU A 135 29.45 -16.95 -15.64
C GLU A 135 28.04 -16.92 -15.07
N SER A 136 27.55 -15.73 -14.71
CA SER A 136 26.16 -15.51 -14.29
C SER A 136 25.43 -14.71 -15.37
N PRO A 137 24.45 -15.29 -16.08
CA PRO A 137 23.73 -14.58 -17.11
C PRO A 137 22.94 -13.41 -16.51
N LEU A 138 22.94 -12.27 -17.21
CA LEU A 138 22.14 -11.11 -16.86
C LEU A 138 20.70 -11.33 -17.29
N VAL A 139 19.77 -11.02 -16.39
CA VAL A 139 18.33 -11.06 -16.68
C VAL A 139 17.90 -9.63 -17.03
N ASP A 140 17.25 -9.49 -18.19
CA ASP A 140 16.64 -8.24 -18.62
C ASP A 140 15.44 -7.93 -17.68
N MET A 141 15.46 -6.75 -17.10
CA MET A 141 14.41 -6.28 -16.18
C MET A 141 13.34 -5.44 -16.91
N GLY A 142 13.42 -5.34 -18.22
CA GLY A 142 12.53 -4.55 -19.08
C GLY A 142 13.07 -3.15 -19.38
N ASP A 143 12.30 -2.43 -20.20
CA ASP A 143 12.69 -1.12 -20.74
C ASP A 143 12.55 0.03 -19.73
N HIS A 144 12.08 -0.24 -18.50
CA HIS A 144 11.84 0.76 -17.47
C HIS A 144 12.64 0.45 -16.22
N ALA A 145 13.59 1.32 -15.93
CA ALA A 145 14.33 1.29 -14.67
C ALA A 145 13.75 2.34 -13.70
N PHE A 146 13.72 2.01 -12.43
CA PHE A 146 13.30 2.93 -11.39
C PHE A 146 14.48 3.27 -10.49
N GLU A 147 14.80 4.55 -10.35
CA GLU A 147 15.87 5.05 -9.49
C GLU A 147 15.31 5.89 -8.35
N CYS A 148 15.79 5.64 -7.14
CA CYS A 148 15.46 6.47 -6.00
C CYS A 148 16.18 7.82 -6.10
N ALA A 149 15.42 8.91 -6.10
CA ALA A 149 15.98 10.26 -6.15
C ALA A 149 16.87 10.58 -4.93
N VAL A 150 16.59 9.96 -3.78
CA VAL A 150 17.28 10.20 -2.50
C VAL A 150 18.60 9.43 -2.39
N CYS A 151 18.55 8.10 -2.53
CA CYS A 151 19.74 7.24 -2.29
C CYS A 151 20.35 6.64 -3.56
N LYS A 152 19.82 6.98 -4.74
CA LYS A 152 20.34 6.53 -6.05
C LYS A 152 20.41 5.01 -6.20
N THR A 153 19.55 4.27 -5.50
CA THR A 153 19.45 2.81 -5.62
C THR A 153 18.34 2.41 -6.57
N TYR A 154 18.42 1.20 -7.09
CA TYR A 154 17.45 0.59 -8.00
C TYR A 154 16.71 -0.57 -7.32
N GLU A 155 16.65 -0.56 -5.99
CA GLU A 155 16.05 -1.64 -5.21
C GLU A 155 14.60 -1.31 -4.86
N PRO A 156 13.61 -1.95 -5.51
CA PRO A 156 12.22 -1.78 -5.17
C PRO A 156 11.86 -2.50 -3.87
N MET A 157 10.73 -2.13 -3.29
CA MET A 157 10.15 -2.85 -2.17
C MET A 157 9.80 -4.29 -2.55
N GLU A 158 10.02 -5.20 -1.63
CA GLU A 158 9.67 -6.62 -1.74
C GLU A 158 8.45 -6.95 -0.89
N THR A 159 7.58 -7.79 -1.45
CA THR A 159 6.33 -8.18 -0.80
C THR A 159 6.37 -9.62 -0.34
N MET A 160 5.89 -9.86 0.88
CA MET A 160 5.48 -11.18 1.36
C MET A 160 3.96 -11.32 1.22
N TYR A 161 3.50 -12.29 0.46
CA TYR A 161 2.09 -12.62 0.30
C TYR A 161 1.77 -13.92 1.03
N LEU A 162 0.96 -13.83 2.09
CA LEU A 162 0.47 -14.99 2.82
C LEU A 162 -0.85 -15.43 2.22
N ASP A 163 -0.80 -16.50 1.43
CA ASP A 163 -1.95 -17.07 0.72
C ASP A 163 -2.62 -18.14 1.57
N ALA A 164 -3.64 -17.74 2.31
CA ALA A 164 -4.46 -18.64 3.13
C ALA A 164 -5.67 -19.23 2.37
N GLU A 165 -5.97 -18.70 1.17
CA GLU A 165 -7.05 -19.23 0.31
C GLU A 165 -6.52 -20.21 -0.74
N GLY A 166 -5.20 -20.26 -0.99
CA GLY A 166 -4.60 -21.06 -2.06
C GLY A 166 -4.97 -20.54 -3.45
N THR A 167 -5.11 -19.22 -3.60
CA THR A 167 -5.66 -18.58 -4.80
C THR A 167 -4.66 -17.74 -5.58
N TRP A 168 -3.40 -17.71 -5.17
CA TRP A 168 -2.36 -16.96 -5.89
C TRP A 168 -2.21 -17.47 -7.33
N ASP A 169 -2.28 -16.56 -8.28
CA ASP A 169 -2.06 -16.82 -9.71
C ASP A 169 -1.11 -15.76 -10.27
N ASN A 170 0.07 -16.20 -10.76
CA ASN A 170 1.08 -15.33 -11.35
C ASN A 170 0.55 -14.56 -12.59
N ARG A 171 -0.35 -15.15 -13.36
CA ARG A 171 -0.90 -14.49 -14.56
C ARG A 171 -1.83 -13.35 -14.15
N TRP A 172 -2.67 -13.59 -13.13
CA TRP A 172 -3.55 -12.57 -12.61
C TRP A 172 -2.78 -11.46 -11.89
N ALA A 173 -1.74 -11.81 -11.14
CA ALA A 173 -0.85 -10.85 -10.52
C ALA A 173 -0.15 -9.97 -11.57
N ALA A 174 0.43 -10.58 -12.61
CA ALA A 174 1.07 -9.85 -13.71
C ALA A 174 0.07 -8.96 -14.48
N ALA A 175 -1.16 -9.42 -14.72
CA ALA A 175 -2.21 -8.62 -15.34
C ALA A 175 -2.57 -7.37 -14.51
N ASN A 176 -2.45 -7.44 -13.18
CA ASN A 176 -2.59 -6.29 -12.28
C ASN A 176 -1.30 -5.45 -12.14
N GLY A 177 -0.27 -5.69 -12.94
CA GLY A 177 0.97 -4.94 -12.98
C GLY A 177 2.05 -5.41 -12.01
N VAL A 178 1.84 -6.55 -11.33
CA VAL A 178 2.82 -7.09 -10.36
C VAL A 178 3.99 -7.73 -11.10
N ASN A 179 5.21 -7.30 -10.80
CA ASN A 179 6.40 -8.06 -11.11
C ASN A 179 6.61 -9.14 -10.04
N CYS A 180 6.23 -10.39 -10.38
CA CYS A 180 6.27 -11.52 -9.45
C CYS A 180 7.69 -11.85 -8.92
N HIS A 181 8.74 -11.30 -9.53
CA HIS A 181 10.11 -11.46 -9.07
C HIS A 181 10.36 -10.84 -7.67
N TYR A 182 9.61 -9.79 -7.32
CA TYR A 182 9.72 -9.10 -6.03
C TYR A 182 8.64 -9.53 -5.02
N VAL A 183 7.99 -10.68 -5.28
CA VAL A 183 6.95 -11.21 -4.40
C VAL A 183 7.32 -12.61 -3.92
N PHE A 184 7.37 -12.78 -2.62
CA PHE A 184 7.47 -14.07 -1.95
C PHE A 184 6.07 -14.53 -1.56
N VAL A 185 5.67 -15.69 -2.03
CA VAL A 185 4.35 -16.27 -1.71
C VAL A 185 4.53 -17.41 -0.74
N ALA A 186 3.84 -17.34 0.41
CA ALA A 186 3.76 -18.42 1.37
C ALA A 186 2.35 -19.01 1.37
N SER A 187 2.22 -20.25 0.93
CA SER A 187 1.01 -21.05 1.15
C SER A 187 1.01 -21.53 2.59
N VAL A 188 0.00 -21.16 3.36
CA VAL A 188 -0.08 -21.44 4.78
C VAL A 188 -1.20 -22.44 5.07
N GLU A 189 -0.89 -23.49 5.84
CA GLU A 189 -1.83 -24.56 6.16
C GLU A 189 -2.69 -24.24 7.39
N CYS A 190 -2.13 -23.47 8.33
CA CYS A 190 -2.83 -23.10 9.55
C CYS A 190 -2.49 -21.69 10.03
N ALA A 191 -3.27 -21.19 10.95
CA ALA A 191 -3.14 -19.84 11.49
C ALA A 191 -1.85 -19.65 12.30
N GLU A 192 -1.37 -20.68 13.00
CA GLU A 192 -0.10 -20.64 13.74
C GLU A 192 1.08 -20.46 12.81
N GLN A 193 1.12 -21.20 11.70
CA GLN A 193 2.16 -21.05 10.67
C GLN A 193 2.15 -19.66 10.05
N ALA A 194 0.96 -19.15 9.70
CA ALA A 194 0.82 -17.79 9.19
C ALA A 194 1.34 -16.75 10.19
N GLY A 195 1.02 -16.91 11.47
CA GLY A 195 1.49 -16.02 12.53
C GLY A 195 3.01 -16.04 12.71
N ASP A 196 3.61 -17.22 12.69
CA ASP A 196 5.06 -17.39 12.83
C ASP A 196 5.82 -16.78 11.64
N ILE A 197 5.38 -17.05 10.41
CA ILE A 197 5.95 -16.43 9.20
C ILE A 197 5.81 -14.91 9.28
N ALA A 198 4.59 -14.39 9.52
CA ALA A 198 4.36 -12.96 9.61
C ALA A 198 5.25 -12.30 10.67
N GLY A 199 5.30 -12.89 11.87
CA GLY A 199 6.08 -12.36 12.97
C GLY A 199 7.58 -12.35 12.72
N GLN A 200 8.13 -13.37 12.05
CA GLN A 200 9.56 -13.46 11.74
C GLN A 200 9.93 -12.53 10.58
N MET A 201 9.17 -12.56 9.48
CA MET A 201 9.44 -11.75 8.29
C MET A 201 9.34 -10.24 8.57
N LEU A 202 8.39 -9.81 9.39
CA LEU A 202 8.30 -8.41 9.79
C LEU A 202 9.43 -7.97 10.72
N ARG A 203 9.96 -8.88 11.58
CA ARG A 203 11.06 -8.56 12.49
C ARG A 203 12.44 -8.61 11.85
N CYS A 204 12.65 -9.45 10.83
CA CYS A 204 13.97 -9.53 10.16
C CYS A 204 14.29 -8.26 9.34
N GLY A 205 13.29 -7.41 9.06
CA GLY A 205 13.48 -6.16 8.31
C GLY A 205 13.65 -6.35 6.80
N GLU A 206 13.40 -7.54 6.27
CA GLU A 206 13.50 -7.83 4.83
C GLU A 206 12.15 -7.81 4.11
N CYS A 207 11.04 -7.66 4.84
CA CYS A 207 9.71 -7.52 4.30
C CYS A 207 9.28 -6.05 4.35
N ASP A 208 9.00 -5.45 3.20
CA ASP A 208 8.56 -4.05 3.10
C ASP A 208 7.04 -3.94 3.09
N LEU A 209 6.38 -4.83 2.36
CA LEU A 209 4.93 -4.97 2.30
C LEU A 209 4.54 -6.42 2.60
N MET A 210 3.58 -6.60 3.49
CA MET A 210 2.97 -7.90 3.75
C MET A 210 1.49 -7.87 3.40
N VAL A 211 1.03 -8.85 2.65
CA VAL A 211 -0.39 -9.04 2.34
C VAL A 211 -0.86 -10.37 2.92
N ILE A 212 -1.98 -10.37 3.63
CA ILE A 212 -2.60 -11.58 4.19
C ILE A 212 -3.96 -11.79 3.49
N ASP A 213 -4.06 -12.80 2.65
CA ASP A 213 -5.26 -13.12 1.87
C ASP A 213 -5.76 -14.55 2.16
N THR A 214 -6.77 -14.73 2.99
CA THR A 214 -7.44 -13.77 3.86
C THR A 214 -7.35 -14.23 5.31
N ILE A 215 -7.39 -13.29 6.23
CA ILE A 215 -7.37 -13.63 7.66
C ILE A 215 -8.58 -14.48 8.10
N ALA A 216 -9.67 -14.41 7.35
CA ALA A 216 -10.88 -15.21 7.59
C ALA A 216 -10.67 -16.71 7.37
N HIS A 217 -9.72 -17.12 6.54
CA HIS A 217 -9.40 -18.51 6.21
C HIS A 217 -8.28 -19.10 7.06
N LEU A 218 -7.68 -18.31 7.94
CA LEU A 218 -6.67 -18.81 8.88
C LEU A 218 -7.34 -19.73 9.92
N THR A 219 -7.25 -21.03 9.66
CA THR A 219 -7.82 -22.07 10.54
C THR A 219 -6.79 -22.48 11.57
N PRO A 220 -7.14 -22.54 12.87
CA PRO A 220 -6.27 -23.09 13.91
C PRO A 220 -5.87 -24.55 13.62
N SER A 221 -4.62 -24.91 13.90
CA SER A 221 -4.11 -26.28 13.67
C SER A 221 -4.91 -27.33 14.43
N ILE A 222 -5.41 -26.98 15.60
CA ILE A 222 -6.26 -27.88 16.40
C ILE A 222 -7.60 -28.19 15.71
N GLU A 223 -8.18 -27.22 15.00
CA GLU A 223 -9.44 -27.44 14.24
C GLU A 223 -9.22 -28.32 13.01
N ILE A 224 -7.99 -28.37 12.47
CA ILE A 224 -7.63 -29.24 11.34
C ILE A 224 -7.45 -30.69 11.80
N GLN A 225 -6.96 -30.89 13.03
CA GLN A 225 -6.64 -32.20 13.59
C GLN A 225 -7.82 -32.87 14.31
N GLU A 226 -8.76 -32.08 14.80
CA GLU A 226 -9.92 -32.60 15.54
C GLU A 226 -11.06 -33.04 14.61
N THR A 227 -11.85 -34.04 15.07
CA THR A 227 -13.08 -34.43 14.40
C THR A 227 -14.17 -33.37 14.58
N LEU A 228 -15.11 -33.31 13.63
CA LEU A 228 -16.22 -32.32 13.58
C LEU A 228 -17.06 -32.23 14.86
N GLU A 229 -16.97 -33.23 15.74
CA GLU A 229 -17.76 -33.33 17.00
C GLU A 229 -17.23 -32.38 18.09
N LYS A 230 -15.97 -31.91 18.00
CA LYS A 230 -15.34 -31.05 19.03
C LYS A 230 -15.17 -29.62 18.57
N MET A 231 -16.25 -28.94 18.23
CA MET A 231 -16.17 -27.51 17.87
C MET A 231 -15.85 -26.69 19.12
N GLN A 232 -14.64 -26.12 19.17
CA GLN A 232 -14.23 -25.17 20.22
C GLN A 232 -14.57 -23.76 19.78
N MET A 233 -15.67 -23.20 20.24
CA MET A 233 -16.08 -21.84 19.92
C MET A 233 -15.04 -20.81 20.37
N GLY A 234 -14.65 -19.91 19.46
CA GLY A 234 -13.81 -18.74 19.76
C GLY A 234 -12.30 -18.94 19.69
N ILE A 235 -11.78 -20.15 19.37
CA ILE A 235 -10.33 -20.36 19.20
C ILE A 235 -9.80 -19.52 18.03
N GLN A 236 -10.46 -19.55 16.88
CA GLN A 236 -10.09 -18.76 15.71
C GLN A 236 -9.98 -17.26 16.06
N ALA A 237 -10.95 -16.70 16.78
CA ALA A 237 -10.91 -15.29 17.17
C ALA A 237 -9.75 -14.95 18.11
N ARG A 238 -9.45 -15.82 19.07
CA ARG A 238 -8.31 -15.66 20.01
C ARG A 238 -6.98 -15.73 19.28
N LEU A 239 -6.82 -16.67 18.35
CA LEU A 239 -5.60 -16.85 17.58
C LEU A 239 -5.38 -15.69 16.60
N THR A 240 -6.43 -15.30 15.88
CA THR A 240 -6.41 -14.10 15.02
C THR A 240 -5.97 -12.87 15.82
N ASN A 241 -6.53 -12.63 16.99
CA ASN A 241 -6.14 -11.51 17.85
C ASN A 241 -4.68 -11.62 18.33
N LYS A 242 -4.17 -12.84 18.57
CA LYS A 242 -2.76 -13.07 18.91
C LYS A 242 -1.85 -12.71 17.75
N ILE A 243 -2.17 -13.16 16.53
CA ILE A 243 -1.43 -12.85 15.31
C ILE A 243 -1.38 -11.33 15.08
N LEU A 244 -2.52 -10.66 15.18
CA LEU A 244 -2.60 -9.20 15.02
C LEU A 244 -1.73 -8.45 16.04
N ARG A 245 -1.71 -8.90 17.30
CA ARG A 245 -0.80 -8.31 18.31
C ARG A 245 0.67 -8.56 18.01
N MET A 246 1.01 -9.75 17.48
CA MET A 246 2.39 -10.04 17.04
C MET A 246 2.82 -9.15 15.89
N ILE A 247 1.94 -8.94 14.90
CA ILE A 247 2.17 -8.02 13.79
C ILE A 247 2.37 -6.59 14.31
N MET A 248 1.47 -6.10 15.17
CA MET A 248 1.58 -4.76 15.77
C MET A 248 2.90 -4.59 16.53
N SER A 249 3.29 -5.59 17.32
CA SER A 249 4.57 -5.57 18.03
C SER A 249 5.75 -5.51 17.07
N ALA A 250 5.73 -6.29 15.98
CA ALA A 250 6.79 -6.27 14.97
C ALA A 250 6.90 -4.89 14.28
N LEU A 251 5.76 -4.28 13.91
CA LEU A 251 5.73 -2.92 13.33
C LEU A 251 6.30 -1.86 14.28
N GLN A 252 6.00 -1.95 15.58
CA GLN A 252 6.52 -1.01 16.58
C GLN A 252 8.03 -1.15 16.82
N HIS A 253 8.59 -2.34 16.66
CA HIS A 253 10.01 -2.61 16.85
C HIS A 253 10.86 -2.39 15.60
N ALA A 254 10.26 -2.14 14.44
CA ALA A 254 10.96 -1.81 13.21
C ALA A 254 11.64 -0.43 13.33
N LYS A 255 13.00 -0.41 13.22
CA LYS A 255 13.80 0.79 13.51
C LYS A 255 14.06 1.66 12.29
N GLU A 256 14.55 1.07 11.21
CA GLU A 256 15.03 1.80 10.04
C GLU A 256 14.00 1.84 8.92
N ARG A 257 13.38 0.70 8.65
CA ARG A 257 12.30 0.55 7.67
C ARG A 257 11.04 0.12 8.39
N LYS A 258 9.93 0.74 8.05
CA LYS A 258 8.62 0.42 8.65
C LYS A 258 7.86 -0.48 7.69
N PRO A 259 7.79 -1.80 7.93
CA PRO A 259 7.00 -2.68 7.09
C PRO A 259 5.53 -2.29 7.12
N THR A 260 4.86 -2.46 6.00
CA THR A 260 3.44 -2.12 5.83
C THR A 260 2.63 -3.41 5.72
N VAL A 261 1.44 -3.46 6.29
CA VAL A 261 0.62 -4.67 6.27
C VAL A 261 -0.76 -4.37 5.69
N ILE A 262 -1.17 -5.15 4.69
CA ILE A 262 -2.53 -5.17 4.15
C ILE A 262 -3.20 -6.49 4.57
N ILE A 263 -4.37 -6.39 5.16
CA ILE A 263 -5.16 -7.55 5.58
C ILE A 263 -6.44 -7.58 4.76
N LEU A 264 -6.65 -8.67 4.04
CA LEU A 264 -7.92 -8.92 3.36
C LEU A 264 -8.86 -9.70 4.29
N ASN A 265 -10.14 -9.32 4.28
CA ASN A 265 -11.16 -10.04 5.04
C ASN A 265 -12.48 -10.14 4.27
N GLN A 266 -13.16 -11.25 4.46
CA GLN A 266 -14.51 -11.47 3.92
C GLN A 266 -15.54 -11.15 5.02
N VAL A 267 -16.58 -10.39 4.68
CA VAL A 267 -17.69 -10.15 5.60
C VAL A 267 -18.69 -11.30 5.57
N ARG A 268 -19.30 -11.55 6.72
CA ARG A 268 -20.43 -12.49 6.89
C ARG A 268 -21.65 -11.71 7.33
N LEU A 269 -22.82 -12.21 6.99
CA LEU A 269 -24.09 -11.61 7.43
C LEU A 269 -24.47 -12.19 8.80
N LYS A 270 -24.80 -11.33 9.76
CA LYS A 270 -25.44 -11.73 11.00
C LYS A 270 -26.90 -12.05 10.72
N ILE A 271 -27.30 -13.29 10.98
CA ILE A 271 -28.68 -13.72 10.85
C ILE A 271 -29.50 -13.10 11.99
N GLY A 272 -30.68 -12.53 11.67
CA GLY A 272 -31.64 -12.02 12.66
C GLY A 272 -31.46 -10.56 13.08
N MET A 273 -30.57 -9.78 12.46
CA MET A 273 -30.50 -8.33 12.68
C MET A 273 -31.56 -7.59 11.84
N MET A 274 -32.51 -6.95 12.52
CA MET A 274 -33.55 -6.11 11.87
C MET A 274 -33.11 -4.64 11.68
N TYR A 275 -32.10 -4.16 12.42
CA TYR A 275 -31.62 -2.77 12.37
C TYR A 275 -30.08 -2.72 12.41
N GLY A 276 -29.46 -1.76 11.69
CA GLY A 276 -28.01 -1.56 11.62
C GLY A 276 -27.35 -2.31 10.45
N ASP A 277 -26.02 -2.27 10.37
CA ASP A 277 -25.26 -2.99 9.33
C ASP A 277 -25.17 -4.48 9.70
N PRO A 278 -25.82 -5.38 8.94
CA PRO A 278 -25.78 -6.81 9.22
C PRO A 278 -24.42 -7.44 8.90
N GLU A 279 -23.52 -6.72 8.23
CA GLU A 279 -22.21 -7.24 7.85
C GLU A 279 -21.25 -7.23 9.03
N THR A 280 -20.58 -8.35 9.27
CA THR A 280 -19.56 -8.50 10.33
C THR A 280 -18.28 -9.09 9.78
N LYS A 281 -17.15 -8.68 10.33
CA LYS A 281 -15.83 -9.22 9.98
C LYS A 281 -15.58 -10.48 10.82
N PRO A 282 -15.26 -11.64 10.21
CA PRO A 282 -14.77 -12.80 10.94
C PRO A 282 -13.46 -12.50 11.68
N GLY A 283 -13.18 -13.25 12.76
CA GLY A 283 -11.97 -13.07 13.55
C GLY A 283 -12.09 -12.08 14.71
N GLY A 284 -13.31 -11.56 14.97
CA GLY A 284 -13.61 -10.72 16.12
C GLY A 284 -13.23 -9.24 15.92
N MET A 285 -13.51 -8.40 16.93
CA MET A 285 -13.30 -6.95 16.87
C MET A 285 -11.82 -6.54 16.88
N GLY A 286 -10.88 -7.45 17.11
CA GLY A 286 -9.45 -7.13 17.19
C GLY A 286 -8.88 -6.41 15.97
N GLN A 287 -9.36 -6.77 14.77
CA GLN A 287 -8.97 -6.06 13.54
C GLN A 287 -9.34 -4.58 13.58
N GLU A 288 -10.52 -4.24 14.05
CA GLU A 288 -10.98 -2.86 14.11
C GLU A 288 -10.12 -1.98 15.01
N PHE A 289 -9.47 -2.56 16.00
CA PHE A 289 -8.55 -1.82 16.89
C PHE A 289 -7.17 -1.63 16.29
N VAL A 290 -6.64 -2.63 15.56
CA VAL A 290 -5.26 -2.60 15.05
C VAL A 290 -5.11 -1.90 13.71
N THR A 291 -6.12 -1.91 12.85
CA THR A 291 -6.07 -1.22 11.57
C THR A 291 -6.03 0.30 11.75
N SER A 292 -5.26 0.97 10.91
CA SER A 292 -5.23 2.43 10.82
C SER A 292 -6.19 2.94 9.74
N VAL A 293 -6.29 2.22 8.64
CA VAL A 293 -7.22 2.48 7.55
C VAL A 293 -8.04 1.22 7.28
N ASP A 294 -9.35 1.37 7.10
CA ASP A 294 -10.25 0.29 6.71
C ASP A 294 -11.08 0.71 5.49
N LEU A 295 -10.98 -0.08 4.42
CA LEU A 295 -11.79 0.08 3.22
C LEU A 295 -12.84 -1.03 3.15
N LYS A 296 -14.12 -0.64 3.11
CA LYS A 296 -15.25 -1.51 2.74
C LYS A 296 -15.41 -1.49 1.24
N MET A 297 -15.48 -2.66 0.60
CA MET A 297 -15.58 -2.82 -0.85
C MET A 297 -16.81 -3.64 -1.23
N TRP A 298 -17.42 -3.29 -2.37
CA TRP A 298 -18.52 -4.06 -2.96
C TRP A 298 -18.53 -3.92 -4.47
N SER A 299 -19.04 -4.97 -5.16
CA SER A 299 -19.20 -4.96 -6.61
C SER A 299 -20.37 -4.07 -7.00
N GLY A 300 -20.16 -3.23 -7.99
CA GLY A 300 -21.21 -2.47 -8.67
C GLY A 300 -21.67 -3.18 -9.95
N LYS A 301 -21.81 -2.40 -11.02
CA LYS A 301 -22.29 -2.87 -12.32
C LYS A 301 -21.20 -3.69 -13.04
N TYR A 302 -21.62 -4.81 -13.65
CA TYR A 302 -20.83 -5.57 -14.60
C TYR A 302 -21.25 -5.15 -16.02
N GLU A 303 -20.28 -4.80 -16.86
CA GLU A 303 -20.50 -4.55 -18.27
C GLU A 303 -20.17 -5.80 -19.07
N LYS A 304 -21.03 -6.11 -20.04
CA LYS A 304 -20.92 -7.31 -20.86
C LYS A 304 -20.92 -6.93 -22.35
N ASP A 305 -20.27 -7.77 -23.17
CA ASP A 305 -20.37 -7.69 -24.61
C ASP A 305 -21.73 -8.20 -25.11
N THR A 306 -21.95 -8.09 -26.43
CA THR A 306 -23.17 -8.59 -27.10
C THR A 306 -23.35 -10.11 -27.00
N ALA A 307 -22.27 -10.84 -26.76
CA ALA A 307 -22.26 -12.29 -26.55
C ALA A 307 -22.51 -12.69 -25.09
N GLY A 308 -22.69 -11.72 -24.17
CA GLY A 308 -22.94 -11.94 -22.73
C GLY A 308 -21.69 -12.15 -21.90
N ASN A 309 -20.48 -12.01 -22.45
CA ASN A 309 -19.25 -12.12 -21.70
C ASN A 309 -19.00 -10.85 -20.88
N THR A 310 -18.61 -11.02 -19.63
CA THR A 310 -18.24 -9.89 -18.76
C THR A 310 -16.93 -9.26 -19.24
N LEU A 311 -16.95 -7.98 -19.55
CA LEU A 311 -15.78 -7.20 -19.98
C LEU A 311 -15.07 -6.55 -18.78
N ASN A 312 -15.84 -5.88 -17.95
CA ASN A 312 -15.31 -5.17 -16.78
C ASN A 312 -16.32 -5.15 -15.63
N VAL A 313 -15.87 -4.68 -14.49
CA VAL A 313 -16.71 -4.47 -13.32
C VAL A 313 -16.38 -3.12 -12.68
N VAL A 314 -17.41 -2.38 -12.27
CA VAL A 314 -17.24 -1.21 -11.41
C VAL A 314 -17.15 -1.70 -9.97
N LEU A 315 -16.04 -1.39 -9.32
CA LEU A 315 -15.79 -1.68 -7.92
C LEU A 315 -15.99 -0.42 -7.11
N ASN A 316 -16.87 -0.50 -6.10
CA ASN A 316 -17.14 0.60 -5.19
C ASN A 316 -16.40 0.39 -3.88
N PHE A 317 -16.02 1.48 -3.23
CA PHE A 317 -15.41 1.42 -1.91
C PHE A 317 -15.82 2.61 -1.02
N ARG A 318 -15.67 2.41 0.29
CA ARG A 318 -15.76 3.46 1.30
C ARG A 318 -14.64 3.29 2.33
N VAL A 319 -13.97 4.36 2.66
CA VAL A 319 -13.00 4.45 3.75
C VAL A 319 -13.79 4.59 5.05
N VAL A 320 -14.03 3.48 5.74
CA VAL A 320 -14.86 3.46 6.96
C VAL A 320 -14.08 3.98 8.17
N LYS A 321 -12.77 3.77 8.15
CA LYS A 321 -11.85 4.21 9.19
C LYS A 321 -10.59 4.78 8.57
N ASN A 322 -10.14 5.92 9.07
CA ASN A 322 -8.85 6.50 8.73
C ASN A 322 -8.27 7.24 9.95
N LYS A 323 -7.23 6.69 10.56
CA LYS A 323 -6.49 7.33 11.65
C LYS A 323 -5.41 8.32 11.17
N CYS A 324 -5.20 8.38 9.86
CA CYS A 324 -4.15 9.18 9.23
C CYS A 324 -4.72 10.29 8.35
N GLY A 325 -6.05 10.44 8.28
CA GLY A 325 -6.74 11.41 7.45
C GLY A 325 -8.24 11.36 7.64
N VAL A 326 -8.98 11.85 6.66
CA VAL A 326 -10.46 11.93 6.71
C VAL A 326 -11.07 10.56 6.45
N ALA A 327 -11.96 10.13 7.33
CA ALA A 327 -12.77 8.93 7.14
C ALA A 327 -14.06 9.23 6.36
N GLN A 328 -14.84 8.18 6.04
CA GLN A 328 -16.14 8.23 5.34
C GLN A 328 -16.08 8.72 3.89
N GLN A 329 -14.90 8.93 3.35
CA GLN A 329 -14.73 9.17 1.91
C GLN A 329 -15.01 7.88 1.13
N GLY A 330 -15.47 8.01 -0.11
CA GLY A 330 -15.76 6.86 -0.95
C GLY A 330 -15.65 7.20 -2.43
N GLY A 331 -15.62 6.16 -3.23
CA GLY A 331 -15.52 6.28 -4.67
C GLY A 331 -15.73 4.93 -5.36
N ASN A 332 -15.40 4.92 -6.62
CA ASN A 332 -15.39 3.72 -7.42
C ASN A 332 -14.26 3.78 -8.46
N PHE A 333 -13.94 2.63 -9.00
CA PHE A 333 -13.05 2.47 -10.14
C PHE A 333 -13.50 1.28 -10.97
N ARG A 334 -13.20 1.29 -12.28
CA ARG A 334 -13.49 0.18 -13.18
C ARG A 334 -12.27 -0.74 -13.23
N LEU A 335 -12.52 -2.04 -13.22
CA LEU A 335 -11.50 -3.06 -13.42
C LEU A 335 -11.86 -3.89 -14.67
N TRP A 336 -10.95 -3.90 -15.64
CA TRP A 336 -11.11 -4.69 -16.87
C TRP A 336 -10.73 -6.14 -16.62
N LEU A 337 -11.66 -7.04 -16.91
CA LEU A 337 -11.53 -8.50 -16.72
C LEU A 337 -11.15 -9.24 -17.99
N ARG A 338 -11.27 -8.56 -19.13
CA ARG A 338 -10.88 -9.06 -20.46
C ARG A 338 -10.18 -7.98 -21.26
N SER A 339 -9.24 -8.40 -22.11
CA SER A 339 -8.66 -7.49 -23.10
C SER A 339 -9.67 -7.23 -24.19
N VAL A 340 -9.89 -5.96 -24.49
CA VAL A 340 -10.88 -5.51 -25.50
C VAL A 340 -10.39 -4.22 -26.15
N THR A 341 -10.71 -4.05 -27.43
CA THR A 341 -10.62 -2.75 -28.10
C THR A 341 -12.03 -2.19 -28.19
N THR A 342 -12.25 -1.01 -27.61
CA THR A 342 -13.54 -0.33 -27.61
C THR A 342 -13.79 0.36 -28.96
N GLU A 343 -15.03 0.81 -29.22
CA GLU A 343 -15.43 1.46 -30.48
C GLU A 343 -14.63 2.73 -30.80
N ASP A 344 -14.11 3.41 -29.77
CA ASP A 344 -13.20 4.56 -29.86
C ASP A 344 -11.72 4.16 -30.08
N ASN A 345 -11.45 2.91 -30.45
CA ASN A 345 -10.12 2.33 -30.65
C ASN A 345 -9.21 2.32 -29.42
N LYS A 346 -9.75 2.49 -28.24
CA LYS A 346 -9.01 2.37 -27.00
C LYS A 346 -8.83 0.90 -26.61
N VAL A 347 -7.58 0.49 -26.39
CA VAL A 347 -7.24 -0.87 -25.97
C VAL A 347 -7.20 -0.95 -24.46
N HIS A 348 -8.06 -1.77 -23.89
CA HIS A 348 -8.01 -2.13 -22.47
C HIS A 348 -7.45 -3.54 -22.32
N ARG A 349 -6.60 -3.73 -21.34
CA ARG A 349 -6.02 -5.03 -21.00
C ARG A 349 -6.65 -5.56 -19.72
N VAL A 350 -6.53 -6.85 -19.50
CA VAL A 350 -6.91 -7.47 -18.22
C VAL A 350 -6.14 -6.79 -17.09
N GLY A 351 -6.85 -6.41 -16.04
CA GLY A 351 -6.25 -5.68 -14.89
C GLY A 351 -6.19 -4.17 -15.06
N ASP A 352 -6.44 -3.60 -16.23
CA ASP A 352 -6.49 -2.15 -16.44
C ASP A 352 -7.60 -1.50 -15.60
N THR A 353 -7.38 -0.24 -15.27
CA THR A 353 -8.35 0.63 -14.60
C THR A 353 -8.49 1.93 -15.39
N ASP A 354 -9.68 2.53 -15.38
CA ASP A 354 -9.92 3.79 -16.10
C ASP A 354 -9.47 4.99 -15.26
N GLU A 355 -8.21 5.02 -14.86
CA GLU A 355 -7.66 6.05 -13.97
C GLU A 355 -7.83 7.45 -14.55
N ARG A 356 -7.58 7.63 -15.86
CA ARG A 356 -7.66 8.94 -16.52
C ARG A 356 -9.05 9.56 -16.44
N GLU A 357 -10.10 8.78 -16.65
CA GLU A 357 -11.48 9.22 -16.54
C GLU A 357 -11.84 9.59 -15.09
N VAL A 358 -11.36 8.81 -14.15
CA VAL A 358 -11.55 9.06 -12.71
C VAL A 358 -10.87 10.37 -12.30
N VAL A 359 -9.62 10.58 -12.67
CA VAL A 359 -8.88 11.83 -12.37
C VAL A 359 -9.59 13.03 -12.95
N MET A 360 -10.03 12.98 -14.22
CA MET A 360 -10.79 14.06 -14.84
C MET A 360 -12.11 14.33 -14.11
N GLY A 361 -12.83 13.29 -13.71
CA GLY A 361 -14.06 13.43 -12.94
C GLY A 361 -13.86 14.15 -11.59
N TYR A 362 -12.77 13.86 -10.90
CA TYR A 362 -12.39 14.58 -9.66
C TYR A 362 -11.98 16.03 -9.94
N ALA A 363 -11.18 16.28 -10.98
CA ALA A 363 -10.73 17.60 -11.37
C ALA A 363 -11.90 18.55 -11.71
N LEU A 364 -12.90 18.03 -12.44
CA LEU A 364 -14.11 18.75 -12.76
C LEU A 364 -14.95 19.06 -11.50
N LYS A 365 -15.14 18.08 -10.62
CA LYS A 365 -15.87 18.26 -9.36
C LYS A 365 -15.24 19.30 -8.44
N GLN A 366 -13.92 19.42 -8.48
CA GLN A 366 -13.18 20.40 -7.68
C GLN A 366 -13.07 21.79 -8.36
N GLY A 367 -13.63 21.94 -9.55
CA GLY A 367 -13.59 23.21 -10.28
C GLY A 367 -12.19 23.62 -10.76
N LEU A 368 -11.23 22.68 -10.89
CA LEU A 368 -9.86 22.98 -11.33
C LEU A 368 -9.79 23.60 -12.71
N PHE A 369 -10.81 23.40 -13.53
CA PHE A 369 -10.93 23.90 -14.89
C PHE A 369 -11.88 25.11 -15.02
N GLY A 370 -12.28 25.71 -13.88
CA GLY A 370 -13.32 26.73 -13.86
C GLY A 370 -14.71 26.16 -14.02
N GLU A 371 -15.70 27.02 -14.28
CA GLU A 371 -17.11 26.65 -14.42
C GLU A 371 -17.67 27.22 -15.73
N SER A 372 -18.74 26.56 -16.22
CA SER A 372 -19.47 27.04 -17.41
C SER A 372 -19.96 28.52 -17.24
N PRO A 373 -19.76 29.38 -18.24
CA PRO A 373 -19.19 29.17 -19.57
C PRO A 373 -17.64 29.43 -19.63
N LYS A 374 -16.97 29.59 -18.49
CA LYS A 374 -15.55 30.03 -18.42
C LYS A 374 -14.62 28.87 -18.09
N TRP A 375 -14.41 28.00 -19.06
CA TRP A 375 -13.45 26.91 -18.93
C TRP A 375 -12.02 27.38 -19.19
N ASN A 376 -11.10 27.15 -18.26
CA ASN A 376 -9.70 27.55 -18.40
C ASN A 376 -8.80 26.63 -17.57
N TYR A 377 -7.56 26.42 -18.03
CA TYR A 377 -6.52 25.72 -17.30
C TYR A 377 -5.13 26.11 -17.81
N ALA A 378 -4.18 26.33 -16.90
CA ALA A 378 -2.79 26.68 -17.23
C ALA A 378 -2.63 27.90 -18.18
N GLY A 379 -3.54 28.86 -18.11
CA GLY A 379 -3.56 30.06 -18.96
C GLY A 379 -4.30 29.90 -20.31
N GLU A 380 -4.70 28.68 -20.66
CA GLU A 380 -5.50 28.38 -21.84
C GLU A 380 -6.99 28.51 -21.55
N LYS A 381 -7.78 28.94 -22.57
CA LYS A 381 -9.24 29.07 -22.51
C LYS A 381 -9.90 28.07 -23.44
N PHE A 382 -10.96 27.41 -22.96
CA PHE A 382 -11.66 26.37 -23.70
C PHE A 382 -13.16 26.74 -23.84
N LYS A 383 -13.78 26.29 -24.92
CA LYS A 383 -15.19 26.60 -25.22
C LYS A 383 -16.15 25.79 -24.35
N ASN A 384 -15.76 24.57 -24.01
CA ASN A 384 -16.58 23.65 -23.24
C ASN A 384 -15.72 22.70 -22.38
N GLN A 385 -16.38 21.90 -21.55
CA GLN A 385 -15.77 20.92 -20.67
C GLN A 385 -14.97 19.87 -21.45
N ASP A 386 -15.49 19.40 -22.60
CA ASP A 386 -14.85 18.32 -23.34
C ASP A 386 -13.50 18.76 -23.93
N GLU A 387 -13.40 19.99 -24.39
CA GLU A 387 -12.14 20.54 -24.92
C GLU A 387 -11.05 20.56 -23.83
N VAL A 388 -11.34 21.01 -22.61
CA VAL A 388 -10.33 21.04 -21.54
C VAL A 388 -9.94 19.62 -21.11
N VAL A 389 -10.91 18.70 -21.04
CA VAL A 389 -10.64 17.30 -20.73
C VAL A 389 -9.74 16.67 -21.81
N GLN A 390 -10.06 16.86 -23.09
CA GLN A 390 -9.22 16.36 -24.19
C GLN A 390 -7.83 16.98 -24.21
N PHE A 391 -7.73 18.29 -23.94
CA PHE A 391 -6.44 18.97 -23.83
C PHE A 391 -5.57 18.33 -22.74
N VAL A 392 -6.13 18.07 -21.55
CA VAL A 392 -5.40 17.43 -20.45
C VAL A 392 -5.01 15.99 -20.78
N LEU A 393 -5.96 15.20 -21.32
CA LEU A 393 -5.72 13.79 -21.65
C LEU A 393 -4.67 13.60 -22.78
N ASN A 394 -4.61 14.54 -23.72
CA ASN A 394 -3.64 14.51 -24.83
C ASN A 394 -2.26 15.07 -24.46
N ASN A 395 -2.12 15.67 -23.27
CA ASN A 395 -0.87 16.24 -22.79
C ASN A 395 -0.40 15.58 -21.49
N PRO A 396 0.40 14.49 -21.53
CA PRO A 396 0.82 13.75 -20.35
C PRO A 396 1.43 14.61 -19.22
N PRO A 397 2.30 15.60 -19.50
CA PRO A 397 2.83 16.47 -18.45
C PRO A 397 1.77 17.32 -17.77
N VAL A 398 0.72 17.72 -18.52
CA VAL A 398 -0.41 18.48 -17.96
C VAL A 398 -1.29 17.58 -17.11
N TYR A 399 -1.52 16.35 -17.56
CA TYR A 399 -2.27 15.34 -16.81
C TYR A 399 -1.61 15.05 -15.45
N GLU A 400 -0.30 14.86 -15.42
CA GLU A 400 0.42 14.61 -14.15
C GLU A 400 0.37 15.84 -13.21
N LYS A 401 0.38 17.06 -13.75
CA LYS A 401 0.15 18.27 -12.94
C LYS A 401 -1.25 18.31 -12.33
N VAL A 402 -2.29 17.97 -13.10
CA VAL A 402 -3.67 17.90 -12.60
C VAL A 402 -3.77 16.87 -11.49
N LYS A 403 -3.19 15.68 -11.69
CA LYS A 403 -3.15 14.61 -10.70
C LYS A 403 -2.44 15.06 -9.41
N ALA A 404 -1.29 15.71 -9.53
CA ALA A 404 -0.54 16.25 -8.40
C ALA A 404 -1.31 17.37 -7.66
N GLN A 405 -1.99 18.27 -8.38
CA GLN A 405 -2.82 19.32 -7.78
C GLN A 405 -3.97 18.73 -6.97
N LEU A 406 -4.65 17.69 -7.48
CA LEU A 406 -5.70 17.00 -6.74
C LEU A 406 -5.17 16.37 -5.45
N MET A 407 -4.04 15.69 -5.51
CA MET A 407 -3.41 15.09 -4.34
C MET A 407 -2.86 16.14 -3.37
N GLY A 408 -2.23 17.20 -3.89
CA GLY A 408 -1.68 18.31 -3.09
C GLY A 408 -2.75 19.12 -2.38
N GLY A 409 -3.92 19.31 -2.98
CA GLY A 409 -5.06 19.97 -2.35
C GLY A 409 -5.56 19.24 -1.10
N LEU A 410 -5.50 17.91 -1.07
CA LEU A 410 -5.81 17.11 0.12
C LEU A 410 -4.77 17.27 1.24
N LEU A 411 -3.49 17.28 0.86
CA LEU A 411 -2.39 17.47 1.81
C LEU A 411 -2.31 18.93 2.28
N GLY A 412 -2.61 19.89 1.40
CA GLY A 412 -2.63 21.32 1.72
C GLY A 412 -3.79 21.73 2.63
N THR A 413 -4.94 21.04 2.58
CA THR A 413 -6.03 21.25 3.52
C THR A 413 -5.63 20.82 4.95
N ILE A 414 -4.75 19.83 5.07
CA ILE A 414 -4.18 19.40 6.36
C ILE A 414 -3.08 20.39 6.81
N ALA A 415 -2.30 20.93 5.88
CA ALA A 415 -1.21 21.87 6.17
C ALA A 415 -1.70 23.30 6.45
N SER A 416 -2.81 23.75 5.84
CA SER A 416 -3.40 25.06 6.14
C SER A 416 -4.06 25.11 7.52
N ASP A 417 -4.47 23.94 8.05
CA ASP A 417 -4.91 23.83 9.44
C ASP A 417 -3.71 23.85 10.42
N GLU A 418 -2.48 23.53 9.96
CA GLU A 418 -1.26 23.67 10.76
C GLU A 418 -0.76 25.13 10.83
N GLU A 419 -0.88 25.93 9.79
CA GLU A 419 -0.63 27.38 9.84
C GLU A 419 -1.63 28.13 10.75
N ALA A 420 -2.82 27.60 10.93
CA ALA A 420 -3.82 28.15 11.87
C ALA A 420 -3.54 27.78 13.34
N LEU A 421 -2.56 26.91 13.60
CA LEU A 421 -2.17 26.44 14.94
C LEU A 421 -0.88 27.09 15.46
N GLU A 422 -0.43 28.21 14.93
CA GLU A 422 0.49 29.09 15.67
C GLU A 422 -0.27 29.71 16.86
N LEU A 423 -0.42 28.88 17.90
CA LEU A 423 -0.79 29.39 19.20
C LEU A 423 0.31 30.36 19.66
N PRO A 424 -0.05 31.56 20.15
CA PRO A 424 0.94 32.49 20.65
C PRO A 424 1.73 31.81 21.76
N ASP A 425 3.02 32.07 21.75
CA ASP A 425 3.98 31.57 22.74
C ASP A 425 3.46 31.94 24.14
N PRO A 426 3.19 30.96 25.03
CA PRO A 426 2.66 31.26 26.36
C PRO A 426 3.66 32.00 27.29
N ASP A 427 4.89 32.20 26.82
CA ASP A 427 5.96 32.88 27.57
C ASP A 427 6.44 34.19 26.90
N GLY A 428 5.60 34.80 26.07
CA GLY A 428 5.87 36.10 25.48
C GLY A 428 5.40 37.22 26.41
N ASP A 429 6.32 37.73 27.24
CA ASP A 429 6.25 39.08 27.84
C ASP A 429 6.60 40.14 26.83
#